data_74a2982089d9b7f2f81e64ea79ea29d7
#
_entry.id   74a2982089d9b7f2f81e64ea79ea29d7
#
_cell.length_a   1.000
_cell.length_b   1.000
_cell.length_c   1.000
_cell.angle_alpha   90.00
_cell.angle_beta   90.00
_cell.angle_gamma   90.00
#
_symmetry.space_group_name_H-M   'P 1'
#
loop_
_entity.id
_entity.type
_entity.pdbx_description
1 polymer ?
#
loop_
_entity_poly.entity_id
_entity_poly.type
_entity_poly.pdbx_seq_one_letter_code
_entity_poly.pdbx_strand_id
1 'polypeptide(L)'
;MMHISFVDIIEFIGTFAFAISGIRLASAKQFDLFGAYVVGLVTAIGGGTIRDLLLDVTPFWMSNTIYLVITALALLWVMIFSKYLVRMNNTFFIFDAIGLALFAVVGIQKTLDAGFPLWVATIMGTFTGAAGGVLRDVFINEIPLIFRRDIYAMACVMGGFAYWVCGRLHCDPIVTQISCGVCVFLTRVLAVKFHISLPTLKGENND
;
A
#
# COMPACT_ATOMS: atom_id res chain seq x y z
N MET A 1 -23.86 -2.68 17.58
CA MET A 1 -23.47 -1.78 16.47
C MET A 1 -21.96 -1.87 16.33
N MET A 2 -21.45 -2.26 15.16
CA MET A 2 -20.00 -2.19 14.91
C MET A 2 -19.61 -0.70 14.88
N HIS A 3 -18.80 -0.27 15.82
CA HIS A 3 -18.16 1.04 15.75
C HIS A 3 -17.08 0.98 14.68
N ILE A 4 -17.33 1.55 13.51
CA ILE A 4 -16.33 1.69 12.46
C ILE A 4 -15.33 2.74 12.92
N SER A 5 -14.08 2.36 13.11
CA SER A 5 -13.00 3.27 13.47
C SER A 5 -12.48 4.05 12.24
N PHE A 6 -11.73 5.11 12.46
CA PHE A 6 -11.08 5.84 11.36
C PHE A 6 -10.09 4.94 10.60
N VAL A 7 -9.42 4.03 11.31
CA VAL A 7 -8.48 3.07 10.72
C VAL A 7 -9.21 2.08 9.80
N ASP A 8 -10.42 1.63 10.15
CA ASP A 8 -11.22 0.75 9.28
C ASP A 8 -11.59 1.45 7.97
N ILE A 9 -11.95 2.73 8.04
CA ILE A 9 -12.27 3.53 6.84
C ILE A 9 -11.04 3.63 5.93
N ILE A 10 -9.88 3.94 6.49
CA ILE A 10 -8.62 4.01 5.75
C ILE A 10 -8.29 2.64 5.14
N GLU A 11 -8.49 1.54 5.87
CA GLU A 11 -8.22 0.19 5.40
C GLU A 11 -9.14 -0.19 4.22
N PHE A 12 -10.42 0.20 4.25
CA PHE A 12 -11.34 -0.01 3.13
C PHE A 12 -10.94 0.78 1.88
N ILE A 13 -10.60 2.06 2.05
CA ILE A 13 -10.15 2.91 0.93
C ILE A 13 -8.82 2.40 0.37
N GLY A 14 -7.88 2.00 1.25
CA GLY A 14 -6.60 1.41 0.86
C GLY A 14 -6.77 0.10 0.09
N THR A 15 -7.68 -0.78 0.54
CA THR A 15 -8.05 -2.02 -0.14
C THR A 15 -8.56 -1.74 -1.56
N PHE A 16 -9.47 -0.77 -1.72
CA PHE A 16 -10.00 -0.40 -3.02
C PHE A 16 -8.90 0.15 -3.94
N ALA A 17 -8.05 1.04 -3.43
CA ALA A 17 -6.96 1.63 -4.20
C ALA A 17 -5.94 0.56 -4.66
N PHE A 18 -5.49 -0.30 -3.76
CA PHE A 18 -4.57 -1.38 -4.11
C PHE A 18 -5.18 -2.42 -5.04
N ALA A 19 -6.46 -2.74 -4.86
CA ALA A 19 -7.18 -3.62 -5.78
C ALA A 19 -7.17 -3.03 -7.21
N ILE A 20 -7.49 -1.74 -7.38
CA ILE A 20 -7.43 -1.06 -8.69
C ILE A 20 -6.01 -1.12 -9.26
N SER A 21 -4.99 -0.85 -8.45
CA SER A 21 -3.59 -0.92 -8.88
C SER A 21 -3.23 -2.31 -9.42
N GLY A 22 -3.58 -3.38 -8.69
CA GLY A 22 -3.32 -4.76 -9.11
C GLY A 22 -4.09 -5.17 -10.35
N ILE A 23 -5.40 -4.92 -10.39
CA ILE A 23 -6.27 -5.25 -11.52
C ILE A 23 -5.81 -4.51 -12.79
N ARG A 24 -5.42 -3.25 -12.66
CA ARG A 24 -4.95 -2.45 -13.78
C ARG A 24 -3.68 -3.01 -14.41
N LEU A 25 -2.73 -3.46 -13.59
CA LEU A 25 -1.50 -4.09 -14.08
C LEU A 25 -1.77 -5.49 -14.68
N ALA A 26 -2.61 -6.30 -14.06
CA ALA A 26 -3.03 -7.59 -14.60
C ALA A 26 -3.72 -7.43 -15.97
N SER A 27 -4.59 -6.42 -16.10
CA SER A 27 -5.23 -6.07 -17.39
C SER A 27 -4.20 -5.68 -18.46
N ALA A 28 -3.14 -4.97 -18.12
CA ALA A 28 -2.06 -4.63 -19.05
C ALA A 28 -1.27 -5.87 -19.52
N LYS A 29 -1.25 -6.94 -18.71
CA LYS A 29 -0.68 -8.25 -19.05
C LYS A 29 -1.68 -9.20 -19.72
N GLN A 30 -2.89 -8.72 -20.05
CA GLN A 30 -3.94 -9.50 -20.70
C GLN A 30 -4.43 -10.71 -19.88
N PHE A 31 -4.40 -10.62 -18.56
CA PHE A 31 -5.00 -11.63 -17.70
C PHE A 31 -6.53 -11.64 -17.90
N ASP A 32 -7.15 -12.81 -17.72
CA ASP A 32 -8.60 -12.92 -17.71
C ASP A 32 -9.22 -12.23 -16.47
N LEU A 33 -10.54 -12.18 -16.40
CA LEU A 33 -11.23 -11.49 -15.30
C LEU A 33 -10.94 -12.11 -13.94
N PHE A 34 -10.81 -13.43 -13.88
CA PHE A 34 -10.51 -14.14 -12.65
C PHE A 34 -9.05 -13.87 -12.22
N GLY A 35 -8.10 -13.99 -13.12
CA GLY A 35 -6.70 -13.66 -12.86
C GLY A 35 -6.50 -12.21 -12.43
N ALA A 36 -7.19 -11.26 -13.09
CA ALA A 36 -7.15 -9.86 -12.72
C ALA A 36 -7.74 -9.63 -11.30
N TYR A 37 -8.85 -10.31 -10.97
CA TYR A 37 -9.41 -10.25 -9.62
C TYR A 37 -8.44 -10.80 -8.57
N VAL A 38 -7.81 -11.95 -8.83
CA VAL A 38 -6.83 -12.57 -7.92
C VAL A 38 -5.64 -11.66 -7.68
N VAL A 39 -5.06 -11.06 -8.74
CA VAL A 39 -3.96 -10.10 -8.60
C VAL A 39 -4.39 -8.88 -7.79
N GLY A 40 -5.58 -8.34 -8.05
CA GLY A 40 -6.14 -7.23 -7.28
C GLY A 40 -6.33 -7.59 -5.81
N LEU A 41 -6.88 -8.76 -5.52
CA LEU A 41 -7.10 -9.26 -4.17
C LEU A 41 -5.77 -9.43 -3.43
N VAL A 42 -4.80 -10.13 -4.01
CA VAL A 42 -3.48 -10.34 -3.41
C VAL A 42 -2.78 -9.00 -3.15
N THR A 43 -2.90 -8.05 -4.06
CA THR A 43 -2.35 -6.69 -3.86
C THR A 43 -3.00 -6.00 -2.65
N ALA A 44 -4.32 -6.10 -2.55
CA ALA A 44 -5.11 -5.40 -1.54
C ALA A 44 -4.96 -5.99 -0.12
N ILE A 45 -4.91 -7.32 -0.01
CA ILE A 45 -4.89 -7.97 1.32
C ILE A 45 -3.51 -8.48 1.73
N GLY A 46 -2.57 -8.64 0.78
CA GLY A 46 -1.31 -9.34 1.01
C GLY A 46 -0.44 -8.69 2.09
N GLY A 47 -0.26 -7.37 2.04
CA GLY A 47 0.52 -6.65 3.03
C GLY A 47 -0.07 -6.72 4.44
N GLY A 48 -1.39 -6.53 4.55
CA GLY A 48 -2.11 -6.67 5.82
C GLY A 48 -2.11 -8.10 6.36
N THR A 49 -2.16 -9.11 5.48
CA THR A 49 -2.04 -10.52 5.87
C THR A 49 -0.68 -10.80 6.52
N ILE A 50 0.41 -10.33 5.90
CA ILE A 50 1.76 -10.49 6.45
C ILE A 50 1.86 -9.79 7.82
N ARG A 51 1.35 -8.56 7.93
CA ARG A 51 1.28 -7.84 9.21
C ARG A 51 0.57 -8.66 10.28
N ASP A 52 -0.64 -9.12 9.99
CA ASP A 52 -1.49 -9.80 10.97
C ASP A 52 -0.85 -11.11 11.42
N LEU A 53 -0.22 -11.87 10.51
CA LEU A 53 0.53 -13.08 10.86
C LEU A 53 1.74 -12.78 11.75
N LEU A 54 2.47 -11.68 11.50
CA LEU A 54 3.60 -11.27 12.33
C LEU A 54 3.16 -10.75 13.71
N LEU A 55 1.95 -10.22 13.82
CA LEU A 55 1.33 -9.80 15.09
C LEU A 55 0.61 -10.94 15.82
N ASP A 56 0.64 -12.16 15.27
CA ASP A 56 -0.05 -13.34 15.80
C ASP A 56 -1.56 -13.13 15.95
N VAL A 57 -2.17 -12.47 14.97
CA VAL A 57 -3.62 -12.28 14.92
C VAL A 57 -4.21 -12.83 13.64
N THR A 58 -5.51 -13.17 13.67
CA THR A 58 -6.22 -13.64 12.47
C THR A 58 -6.20 -12.56 11.38
N PRO A 59 -5.81 -12.88 10.14
CA PRO A 59 -5.83 -11.93 9.03
C PRO A 59 -7.18 -11.24 8.89
N PHE A 60 -7.18 -9.92 8.80
CA PHE A 60 -8.36 -9.05 8.84
C PHE A 60 -9.47 -9.42 7.84
N TRP A 61 -9.10 -9.87 6.65
CA TRP A 61 -10.03 -10.28 5.60
C TRP A 61 -10.72 -11.63 5.88
N MET A 62 -10.12 -12.49 6.71
CA MET A 62 -10.74 -13.76 7.13
C MET A 62 -11.89 -13.53 8.12
N SER A 63 -11.81 -12.46 8.90
CA SER A 63 -12.86 -12.08 9.85
C SER A 63 -13.98 -11.26 9.23
N ASN A 64 -13.76 -10.69 8.03
CA ASN A 64 -14.75 -9.84 7.38
C ASN A 64 -14.65 -9.94 5.85
N THR A 65 -15.71 -10.47 5.23
CA THR A 65 -15.79 -10.65 3.78
C THR A 65 -15.89 -9.35 2.97
N ILE A 66 -16.05 -8.19 3.64
CA ILE A 66 -16.17 -6.89 2.98
C ILE A 66 -14.98 -6.58 2.08
N TYR A 67 -13.78 -7.06 2.43
CA TYR A 67 -12.56 -6.83 1.63
C TYR A 67 -12.62 -7.55 0.28
N LEU A 68 -13.23 -8.73 0.23
CA LEU A 68 -13.47 -9.46 -1.02
C LEU A 68 -14.49 -8.70 -1.90
N VAL A 69 -15.54 -8.17 -1.28
CA VAL A 69 -16.54 -7.35 -1.97
C VAL A 69 -15.93 -6.05 -2.50
N ILE A 70 -15.12 -5.35 -1.70
CA ILE A 70 -14.41 -4.13 -2.14
C ILE A 70 -13.52 -4.43 -3.34
N THR A 71 -12.80 -5.56 -3.34
CA THR A 71 -11.98 -5.96 -4.48
C THR A 71 -12.83 -6.27 -5.72
N ALA A 72 -14.00 -6.92 -5.55
CA ALA A 72 -14.92 -7.16 -6.65
C ALA A 72 -15.50 -5.85 -7.22
N LEU A 73 -15.83 -4.89 -6.36
CA LEU A 73 -16.27 -3.55 -6.78
C LEU A 73 -15.15 -2.80 -7.52
N ALA A 74 -13.89 -2.94 -7.07
CA ALA A 74 -12.74 -2.39 -7.77
C ALA A 74 -12.58 -2.99 -9.19
N LEU A 75 -12.81 -4.31 -9.35
CA LEU A 75 -12.80 -4.95 -10.67
C LEU A 75 -13.89 -4.37 -11.56
N LEU A 76 -15.13 -4.28 -11.08
CA LEU A 76 -16.23 -3.68 -11.82
C LEU A 76 -15.91 -2.22 -12.21
N TRP A 77 -15.36 -1.47 -11.28
CA TRP A 77 -14.97 -0.08 -11.54
C TRP A 77 -13.91 0.03 -12.64
N VAL A 78 -12.86 -0.81 -12.59
CA VAL A 78 -11.83 -0.86 -13.65
C VAL A 78 -12.42 -1.25 -15.00
N MET A 79 -13.36 -2.22 -15.04
CA MET A 79 -14.04 -2.61 -16.28
C MET A 79 -14.83 -1.45 -16.90
N ILE A 80 -15.61 -0.74 -16.10
CA ILE A 80 -16.44 0.38 -16.57
C ILE A 80 -15.57 1.53 -17.07
N PHE A 81 -14.54 1.89 -16.33
CA PHE A 81 -13.67 3.03 -16.60
C PHE A 81 -12.39 2.68 -17.37
N SER A 82 -12.26 1.46 -17.88
CA SER A 82 -11.04 0.97 -18.54
C SER A 82 -10.51 1.91 -19.62
N LYS A 83 -11.39 2.47 -20.46
CA LYS A 83 -11.00 3.40 -21.54
C LYS A 83 -10.34 4.69 -21.02
N TYR A 84 -10.80 5.21 -19.89
CA TYR A 84 -10.23 6.40 -19.25
C TYR A 84 -8.93 6.07 -18.51
N LEU A 85 -8.89 4.92 -17.83
CA LEU A 85 -7.74 4.45 -17.08
C LEU A 85 -6.54 4.12 -17.95
N VAL A 86 -6.80 3.55 -19.16
CA VAL A 86 -5.74 3.27 -20.14
C VAL A 86 -5.16 4.57 -20.72
N ARG A 87 -5.99 5.59 -20.90
CA ARG A 87 -5.55 6.89 -21.45
C ARG A 87 -4.68 7.68 -20.46
N MET A 88 -4.82 7.42 -19.16
CA MET A 88 -3.99 8.04 -18.11
C MET A 88 -2.81 7.10 -17.78
N ASN A 89 -1.68 7.29 -18.44
CA ASN A 89 -0.48 6.47 -18.28
C ASN A 89 0.00 6.28 -16.81
N ASN A 90 -0.42 7.15 -15.89
CA ASN A 90 -0.01 7.16 -14.49
C ASN A 90 -1.08 6.64 -13.51
N THR A 91 -2.21 6.10 -13.99
CA THR A 91 -3.31 5.67 -13.09
C THR A 91 -2.86 4.62 -12.09
N PHE A 92 -2.13 3.61 -12.55
CA PHE A 92 -1.54 2.58 -11.70
C PHE A 92 -0.72 3.21 -10.56
N PHE A 93 0.17 4.16 -10.89
CA PHE A 93 1.04 4.81 -9.91
C PHE A 93 0.25 5.57 -8.83
N ILE A 94 -0.80 6.30 -9.22
CA ILE A 94 -1.60 7.08 -8.27
C ILE A 94 -2.30 6.15 -7.28
N PHE A 95 -2.96 5.08 -7.75
CA PHE A 95 -3.65 4.13 -6.89
C PHE A 95 -2.67 3.32 -6.02
N ASP A 96 -1.50 2.97 -6.56
CA ASP A 96 -0.42 2.36 -5.78
C ASP A 96 0.08 3.30 -4.67
N ALA A 97 0.33 4.57 -4.97
CA ALA A 97 0.79 5.54 -3.98
C ALA A 97 -0.27 5.81 -2.88
N ILE A 98 -1.56 5.85 -3.24
CA ILE A 98 -2.66 5.98 -2.28
C ILE A 98 -2.70 4.73 -1.38
N GLY A 99 -2.70 3.53 -1.97
CA GLY A 99 -2.72 2.28 -1.22
C GLY A 99 -1.53 2.15 -0.27
N LEU A 100 -0.31 2.45 -0.76
CA LEU A 100 0.91 2.48 0.04
C LEU A 100 0.78 3.40 1.26
N ALA A 101 0.29 4.63 1.05
CA ALA A 101 0.15 5.63 2.10
C ALA A 101 -0.85 5.18 3.17
N LEU A 102 -2.03 4.71 2.75
CA LEU A 102 -3.09 4.30 3.68
C LEU A 102 -2.69 3.04 4.46
N PHE A 103 -2.12 2.04 3.80
CA PHE A 103 -1.68 0.83 4.48
C PHE A 103 -0.43 1.02 5.35
N ALA A 104 0.43 1.99 5.05
CA ALA A 104 1.51 2.37 5.97
C ALA A 104 0.93 2.91 7.28
N VAL A 105 -0.08 3.79 7.22
CA VAL A 105 -0.78 4.31 8.41
C VAL A 105 -1.46 3.18 9.19
N VAL A 106 -2.23 2.32 8.51
CA VAL A 106 -2.91 1.18 9.13
C VAL A 106 -1.91 0.25 9.81
N GLY A 107 -0.79 -0.05 9.14
CA GLY A 107 0.26 -0.90 9.67
C GLY A 107 0.92 -0.33 10.92
N ILE A 108 1.22 0.99 10.92
CA ILE A 108 1.75 1.69 12.10
C ILE A 108 0.74 1.61 13.25
N GLN A 109 -0.51 1.99 13.01
CA GLN A 109 -1.51 2.07 14.06
C GLN A 109 -1.81 0.72 14.68
N LYS A 110 -2.10 -0.32 13.89
CA LYS A 110 -2.38 -1.66 14.40
C LYS A 110 -1.20 -2.26 15.17
N THR A 111 0.03 -1.92 14.81
CA THR A 111 1.22 -2.38 15.53
C THR A 111 1.39 -1.65 16.86
N LEU A 112 1.09 -0.35 16.91
CA LEU A 112 1.06 0.41 18.17
C LEU A 112 -0.05 -0.10 19.10
N ASP A 113 -1.23 -0.38 18.56
CA ASP A 113 -2.37 -0.93 19.32
C ASP A 113 -2.05 -2.32 19.89
N ALA A 114 -1.19 -3.09 19.22
CA ALA A 114 -0.64 -4.35 19.72
C ALA A 114 0.45 -4.18 20.79
N GLY A 115 0.78 -2.94 21.18
CA GLY A 115 1.72 -2.63 22.28
C GLY A 115 3.18 -2.55 21.85
N PHE A 116 3.50 -2.59 20.57
CA PHE A 116 4.88 -2.48 20.08
C PHE A 116 5.36 -1.02 20.02
N PRO A 117 6.67 -0.76 20.19
CA PRO A 117 7.22 0.58 20.10
C PRO A 117 7.17 1.13 18.67
N LEU A 118 7.20 2.46 18.53
CA LEU A 118 7.04 3.17 17.25
C LEU A 118 8.04 2.75 16.16
N TRP A 119 9.28 2.40 16.53
CA TRP A 119 10.25 1.94 15.52
C TRP A 119 9.84 0.60 14.89
N VAL A 120 9.29 -0.34 15.69
CA VAL A 120 8.69 -1.58 15.17
C VAL A 120 7.47 -1.26 14.32
N ALA A 121 6.60 -0.37 14.81
CA ALA A 121 5.40 0.05 14.10
C ALA A 121 5.75 0.69 12.73
N THR A 122 6.82 1.47 12.64
CA THR A 122 7.28 2.05 11.37
C THR A 122 7.73 0.97 10.38
N ILE A 123 8.47 -0.04 10.84
CA ILE A 123 8.87 -1.18 10.02
C ILE A 123 7.62 -1.94 9.55
N MET A 124 6.70 -2.24 10.46
CA MET A 124 5.45 -2.96 10.14
C MET A 124 4.54 -2.18 9.20
N GLY A 125 4.47 -0.84 9.36
CA GLY A 125 3.77 0.03 8.42
C GLY A 125 4.39 -0.02 7.02
N THR A 126 5.73 -0.05 6.95
CA THR A 126 6.46 -0.20 5.69
C THR A 126 6.17 -1.56 5.05
N PHE A 127 6.21 -2.65 5.81
CA PHE A 127 5.83 -3.98 5.31
C PHE A 127 4.38 -4.01 4.85
N THR A 128 3.46 -3.50 5.67
CA THR A 128 2.02 -3.50 5.34
C THR A 128 1.74 -2.75 4.04
N GLY A 129 2.35 -1.58 3.86
CA GLY A 129 2.19 -0.78 2.66
C GLY A 129 2.90 -1.38 1.44
N ALA A 130 4.15 -1.83 1.59
CA ALA A 130 4.95 -2.24 0.44
C ALA A 130 4.69 -3.69 -0.02
N ALA A 131 4.40 -4.62 0.90
CA ALA A 131 4.34 -6.04 0.56
C ALA A 131 3.20 -6.40 -0.39
N GLY A 132 2.06 -5.70 -0.33
CA GLY A 132 0.97 -5.88 -1.30
C GLY A 132 1.43 -5.59 -2.73
N GLY A 133 2.16 -4.50 -2.94
CA GLY A 133 2.76 -4.15 -4.21
C GLY A 133 3.85 -5.13 -4.67
N VAL A 134 4.67 -5.64 -3.73
CA VAL A 134 5.68 -6.67 -4.03
C VAL A 134 5.02 -7.96 -4.51
N LEU A 135 4.01 -8.46 -3.80
CA LEU A 135 3.26 -9.64 -4.20
C LEU A 135 2.61 -9.45 -5.57
N ARG A 136 1.97 -8.30 -5.81
CA ARG A 136 1.41 -7.94 -7.11
C ARG A 136 2.45 -8.10 -8.22
N ASP A 137 3.60 -7.45 -8.06
CA ASP A 137 4.64 -7.43 -9.09
C ASP A 137 5.18 -8.84 -9.36
N VAL A 138 5.35 -9.66 -8.31
CA VAL A 138 5.73 -11.09 -8.44
C VAL A 138 4.66 -11.87 -9.22
N PHE A 139 3.36 -11.69 -8.90
CA PHE A 139 2.28 -12.40 -9.58
C PHE A 139 2.17 -12.07 -11.07
N ILE A 140 2.53 -10.86 -11.48
CA ILE A 140 2.55 -10.44 -12.88
C ILE A 140 3.91 -10.62 -13.55
N ASN A 141 4.87 -11.28 -12.87
CA ASN A 141 6.24 -11.52 -13.33
C ASN A 141 7.00 -10.23 -13.70
N GLU A 142 6.92 -9.23 -12.82
CA GLU A 142 7.67 -7.97 -12.93
C GLU A 142 8.64 -7.84 -11.76
N ILE A 143 9.72 -7.06 -11.97
CA ILE A 143 10.63 -6.72 -10.88
C ILE A 143 9.87 -5.81 -9.90
N PRO A 144 9.74 -6.20 -8.62
CA PRO A 144 9.04 -5.39 -7.62
C PRO A 144 9.59 -3.97 -7.51
N LEU A 145 8.67 -2.98 -7.35
CA LEU A 145 9.02 -1.56 -7.23
C LEU A 145 10.02 -1.28 -6.11
N ILE A 146 9.98 -2.06 -5.02
CA ILE A 146 10.91 -1.91 -3.90
C ILE A 146 12.38 -2.15 -4.29
N PHE A 147 12.63 -2.94 -5.32
CA PHE A 147 13.98 -3.25 -5.84
C PHE A 147 14.39 -2.36 -7.01
N ARG A 148 13.48 -1.52 -7.50
CA ARG A 148 13.82 -0.50 -8.49
C ARG A 148 14.48 0.69 -7.79
N ARG A 149 15.06 1.59 -8.59
CA ARG A 149 15.73 2.80 -8.05
C ARG A 149 14.76 3.80 -7.41
N ASP A 150 13.47 3.51 -7.43
CA ASP A 150 12.42 4.41 -6.95
C ASP A 150 12.38 4.48 -5.42
N ILE A 151 12.07 5.65 -4.89
CA ILE A 151 11.75 5.83 -3.48
C ILE A 151 10.35 5.24 -3.24
N TYR A 152 10.29 3.96 -2.83
CA TYR A 152 9.04 3.24 -2.56
C TYR A 152 8.86 3.00 -1.04
N ALA A 153 9.55 2.03 -0.48
CA ALA A 153 9.49 1.72 0.95
C ALA A 153 10.02 2.88 1.83
N MET A 154 11.01 3.63 1.35
CA MET A 154 11.52 4.82 2.06
C MET A 154 10.45 5.89 2.28
N ALA A 155 9.44 5.99 1.42
CA ALA A 155 8.31 6.89 1.65
C ALA A 155 7.54 6.51 2.93
N CYS A 156 7.36 5.22 3.21
CA CYS A 156 6.72 4.75 4.45
C CYS A 156 7.57 5.08 5.69
N VAL A 157 8.90 4.99 5.59
CA VAL A 157 9.82 5.39 6.67
C VAL A 157 9.68 6.89 6.95
N MET A 158 9.58 7.73 5.91
CA MET A 158 9.32 9.18 6.07
C MET A 158 7.95 9.43 6.73
N GLY A 159 6.93 8.62 6.38
CA GLY A 159 5.63 8.64 7.05
C GLY A 159 5.74 8.30 8.54
N GLY A 160 6.52 7.28 8.90
CA GLY A 160 6.81 6.93 10.29
C GLY A 160 7.52 8.04 11.06
N PHE A 161 8.43 8.76 10.39
CA PHE A 161 9.06 9.94 10.96
C PHE A 161 8.06 11.09 11.21
N ALA A 162 7.18 11.35 10.25
CA ALA A 162 6.09 12.32 10.42
C ALA A 162 5.16 11.93 11.59
N TYR A 163 4.83 10.64 11.70
CA TYR A 163 4.06 10.10 12.83
C TYR A 163 4.76 10.38 14.18
N TRP A 164 6.08 10.15 14.23
CA TRP A 164 6.88 10.42 15.42
C TRP A 164 6.88 11.92 15.80
N VAL A 165 7.06 12.82 14.83
CA VAL A 165 7.05 14.27 15.05
C VAL A 165 5.70 14.73 15.62
N CYS A 166 4.59 14.30 15.01
CA CYS A 166 3.24 14.63 15.49
C CYS A 166 2.99 14.09 16.90
N GLY A 167 3.47 12.89 17.21
CA GLY A 167 3.39 12.33 18.57
C GLY A 167 4.17 13.15 19.59
N ARG A 168 5.35 13.67 19.23
CA ARG A 168 6.14 14.56 20.09
C ARG A 168 5.48 15.92 20.30
N LEU A 169 4.72 16.39 19.33
CA LEU A 169 3.95 17.65 19.40
C LEU A 169 2.59 17.47 20.08
N HIS A 170 2.28 16.26 20.57
CA HIS A 170 0.99 15.92 21.19
C HIS A 170 -0.22 16.24 20.30
N CYS A 171 -0.06 16.04 18.97
CA CYS A 171 -1.17 16.20 18.03
C CYS A 171 -2.28 15.17 18.28
N ASP A 172 -3.49 15.52 17.87
CA ASP A 172 -4.61 14.57 17.85
C ASP A 172 -4.27 13.30 17.05
N PRO A 173 -4.71 12.10 17.50
CA PRO A 173 -4.43 10.84 16.81
C PRO A 173 -4.81 10.85 15.33
N ILE A 174 -5.98 11.41 14.98
CA ILE A 174 -6.45 11.49 13.59
C ILE A 174 -5.53 12.39 12.76
N VAL A 175 -5.12 13.55 13.32
CA VAL A 175 -4.18 14.46 12.66
C VAL A 175 -2.83 13.78 12.44
N THR A 176 -2.35 13.00 13.40
CA THR A 176 -1.11 12.24 13.30
C THR A 176 -1.17 11.21 12.18
N GLN A 177 -2.26 10.46 12.09
CA GLN A 177 -2.48 9.45 11.03
C GLN A 177 -2.58 10.10 9.64
N ILE A 178 -3.34 11.20 9.52
CA ILE A 178 -3.47 11.95 8.27
C ILE A 178 -2.11 12.51 7.84
N SER A 179 -1.35 13.12 8.75
CA SER A 179 -0.01 13.67 8.47
C SER A 179 0.96 12.60 7.98
N CYS A 180 0.92 11.41 8.59
CA CYS A 180 1.70 10.26 8.13
C CYS A 180 1.32 9.88 6.69
N GLY A 181 0.04 9.64 6.41
CA GLY A 181 -0.44 9.24 5.08
C GLY A 181 -0.11 10.29 4.00
N VAL A 182 -0.34 11.57 4.30
CA VAL A 182 0.01 12.67 3.40
C VAL A 182 1.51 12.72 3.14
N CYS A 183 2.34 12.53 4.16
CA CYS A 183 3.80 12.48 4.02
C CYS A 183 4.24 11.35 3.09
N VAL A 184 3.72 10.13 3.27
CA VAL A 184 4.01 8.99 2.39
C VAL A 184 3.61 9.30 0.96
N PHE A 185 2.37 9.74 0.75
CA PHE A 185 1.84 10.04 -0.59
C PHE A 185 2.65 11.12 -1.29
N LEU A 186 2.89 12.24 -0.62
CA LEU A 186 3.67 13.34 -1.19
C LEU A 186 5.10 12.93 -1.51
N THR A 187 5.76 12.18 -0.63
CA THR A 187 7.11 11.65 -0.88
C THR A 187 7.14 10.81 -2.15
N ARG A 188 6.13 9.93 -2.36
CA ARG A 188 6.01 9.12 -3.58
C ARG A 188 5.80 9.99 -4.82
N VAL A 189 4.86 10.93 -4.77
CA VAL A 189 4.55 11.80 -5.91
C VAL A 189 5.75 12.67 -6.28
N LEU A 190 6.42 13.25 -5.29
CA LEU A 190 7.59 14.11 -5.52
C LEU A 190 8.78 13.28 -6.04
N ALA A 191 9.01 12.09 -5.50
CA ALA A 191 10.09 11.22 -5.96
C ALA A 191 9.93 10.86 -7.44
N VAL A 192 8.73 10.49 -7.88
CA VAL A 192 8.47 10.18 -9.29
C VAL A 192 8.52 11.43 -10.16
N LYS A 193 7.92 12.54 -9.72
CA LYS A 193 7.89 13.79 -10.49
C LYS A 193 9.28 14.36 -10.73
N PHE A 194 10.17 14.28 -9.75
CA PHE A 194 11.52 14.82 -9.82
C PHE A 194 12.59 13.76 -10.13
N HIS A 195 12.18 12.53 -10.45
CA HIS A 195 13.09 11.42 -10.74
C HIS A 195 14.12 11.18 -9.64
N ILE A 196 13.72 11.35 -8.36
CA ILE A 196 14.61 11.14 -7.22
C ILE A 196 14.78 9.63 -7.04
N SER A 197 16.01 9.16 -7.11
CA SER A 197 16.35 7.75 -6.99
C SER A 197 17.44 7.52 -5.95
N LEU A 198 17.45 6.32 -5.35
CA LEU A 198 18.52 5.91 -4.46
C LEU A 198 19.76 5.49 -5.26
N PRO A 199 20.98 5.75 -4.75
CA PRO A 199 22.20 5.28 -5.39
C PRO A 199 22.23 3.75 -5.43
N THR A 200 22.67 3.19 -6.55
CA THR A 200 22.89 1.74 -6.70
C THR A 200 24.25 1.36 -6.15
N LEU A 201 24.32 0.20 -5.50
CA LEU A 201 25.59 -0.44 -5.21
C LEU A 201 26.23 -0.83 -6.57
N LYS A 202 27.43 -0.31 -6.83
CA LYS A 202 28.22 -0.75 -7.99
C LYS A 202 28.74 -2.15 -7.65
N GLY A 203 28.28 -3.17 -8.36
CA GLY A 203 28.95 -4.46 -8.39
C GLY A 203 30.32 -4.34 -9.03
N GLU A 204 31.28 -5.17 -8.66
CA GLU A 204 32.49 -5.37 -9.45
C GLU A 204 32.06 -5.82 -10.85
N ASN A 205 32.26 -4.95 -11.85
CA ASN A 205 32.28 -5.41 -13.23
C ASN A 205 33.54 -6.28 -13.35
N ASN A 206 33.36 -7.59 -13.40
CA ASN A 206 34.39 -8.46 -13.97
C ASN A 206 34.47 -8.09 -15.46
N ASP A 207 35.43 -7.24 -15.79
CA ASP A 207 35.91 -7.02 -17.16
C ASP A 207 36.49 -8.33 -17.72
#